data_ab605a33b2df222bc33f0547a45e640c
#
_entry.id   ab605a33b2df222bc33f0547a45e640c
#
_cell.length_a   1.000
_cell.length_b   1.000
_cell.length_c   1.000
_cell.angle_alpha   90.00
_cell.angle_beta   90.00
_cell.angle_gamma   90.00
#
_symmetry.space_group_name_H-M   'P 1'
#
loop_
_entity.id
_entity.type
_entity.pdbx_description
1 polymer ?
#
loop_
_entity_poly.entity_id
_entity_poly.type
_entity_poly.pdbx_seq_one_letter_code
_entity_poly.pdbx_strand_id
1 'polypeptide(L)'
;MNDFESMKAKVKQFTVDRDWDQFHNGKDLAIALSGEAGELLNAFLWKKPEDVKIEKVREELADVFNYAFLIADKYNLDIEEIMDEKLRINGEKYPVDKAKGTAKKYNEL
;
A
#
# COMPACT_ATOMS: atom_id res chain seq x y z
N MET A 1 -6.62 -16.84 -11.96
CA MET A 1 -5.79 -15.91 -11.18
C MET A 1 -6.53 -14.59 -11.05
N ASN A 2 -6.70 -14.04 -9.84
CA ASN A 2 -7.36 -12.76 -9.67
C ASN A 2 -6.42 -11.61 -10.06
N ASP A 3 -6.94 -10.40 -10.09
CA ASP A 3 -6.17 -9.23 -10.52
C ASP A 3 -5.00 -8.93 -9.60
N PHE A 4 -5.14 -9.19 -8.30
CA PHE A 4 -4.06 -9.01 -7.34
C PHE A 4 -2.93 -10.00 -7.58
N GLU A 5 -3.25 -11.26 -7.83
CA GLU A 5 -2.25 -12.28 -8.13
C GLU A 5 -1.55 -12.00 -9.46
N SER A 6 -2.30 -11.54 -10.46
CA SER A 6 -1.72 -11.17 -11.75
C SER A 6 -0.75 -10.01 -11.62
N MET A 7 -1.12 -8.99 -10.84
CA MET A 7 -0.26 -7.82 -10.64
C MET A 7 0.97 -8.18 -9.81
N LYS A 8 0.79 -8.99 -8.76
CA LYS A 8 1.92 -9.46 -7.95
C LYS A 8 2.95 -10.20 -8.83
N ALA A 9 2.47 -11.05 -9.73
CA ALA A 9 3.34 -11.77 -10.66
C ALA A 9 4.09 -10.82 -11.60
N LYS A 10 3.43 -9.78 -12.11
CA LYS A 10 4.08 -8.79 -12.99
C LYS A 10 5.17 -8.02 -12.27
N VAL A 11 4.91 -7.57 -11.05
CA VAL A 11 5.87 -6.82 -10.26
C VAL A 11 7.07 -7.71 -9.93
N LYS A 12 6.82 -8.95 -9.54
CA LYS A 12 7.87 -9.93 -9.28
C LYS A 12 8.72 -10.17 -10.53
N GLN A 13 8.09 -10.38 -11.68
CA GLN A 13 8.81 -10.64 -12.92
C GLN A 13 9.70 -9.46 -13.31
N PHE A 14 9.26 -8.24 -13.06
CA PHE A 14 10.07 -7.04 -13.30
C PHE A 14 11.40 -7.11 -12.54
N THR A 15 11.36 -7.55 -11.29
CA THR A 15 12.57 -7.68 -10.45
C THR A 15 13.42 -8.87 -10.85
N VAL A 16 12.80 -9.98 -11.24
CA VAL A 16 13.51 -11.18 -11.69
C VAL A 16 14.28 -10.89 -12.98
N ASP A 17 13.65 -10.21 -13.94
CA ASP A 17 14.29 -9.90 -15.22
C ASP A 17 15.55 -9.04 -15.05
N ARG A 18 15.64 -8.30 -13.96
CA ARG A 18 16.78 -7.41 -13.67
C ARG A 18 17.72 -7.98 -12.62
N ASP A 19 17.45 -9.20 -12.18
CA ASP A 19 18.22 -9.88 -11.13
C ASP A 19 18.26 -9.07 -9.83
N TRP A 20 17.20 -8.33 -9.56
CA TRP A 20 17.07 -7.49 -8.35
C TRP A 20 16.52 -8.27 -7.16
N ASP A 21 15.81 -9.36 -7.42
CA ASP A 21 15.19 -10.14 -6.35
C ASP A 21 16.21 -10.62 -5.31
N GLN A 22 17.44 -10.88 -5.74
CA GLN A 22 18.50 -11.29 -4.84
C GLN A 22 18.82 -10.26 -3.75
N PHE A 23 18.53 -9.00 -4.01
CA PHE A 23 18.79 -7.92 -3.05
C PHE A 23 17.58 -7.63 -2.14
N HIS A 24 16.43 -8.23 -2.43
CA HIS A 24 15.18 -7.93 -1.74
C HIS A 24 14.96 -8.86 -0.56
N ASN A 25 14.92 -8.30 0.63
CA ASN A 25 14.42 -8.96 1.83
C ASN A 25 13.29 -8.12 2.41
N GLY A 26 12.56 -8.69 3.37
CA GLY A 26 11.39 -8.02 3.92
C GLY A 26 11.69 -6.65 4.52
N LYS A 27 12.80 -6.55 5.25
CA LYS A 27 13.19 -5.29 5.90
C LYS A 27 13.52 -4.20 4.86
N ASP A 28 14.33 -4.54 3.86
CA ASP A 28 14.73 -3.57 2.85
C ASP A 28 13.54 -3.14 1.99
N LEU A 29 12.62 -4.07 1.69
CA LEU A 29 11.39 -3.73 0.99
C LEU A 29 10.49 -2.81 1.82
N ALA A 30 10.42 -3.03 3.14
CA ALA A 30 9.64 -2.17 4.02
C ALA A 30 10.25 -0.76 4.10
N ILE A 31 11.58 -0.66 4.13
CA ILE A 31 12.27 0.63 4.09
C ILE A 31 11.96 1.35 2.77
N ALA A 32 12.01 0.63 1.65
CA ALA A 32 11.71 1.20 0.33
C ALA A 32 10.26 1.67 0.25
N LEU A 33 9.33 0.87 0.77
CA LEU A 33 7.91 1.26 0.83
C LEU A 33 7.73 2.54 1.63
N SER A 34 8.39 2.63 2.77
CA SER A 34 8.35 3.81 3.63
C SER A 34 8.88 5.05 2.89
N GLY A 35 9.97 4.88 2.14
CA GLY A 35 10.55 5.93 1.32
C GLY A 35 9.58 6.43 0.26
N GLU A 36 8.90 5.51 -0.42
CA GLU A 36 7.93 5.88 -1.45
C GLU A 36 6.68 6.55 -0.85
N ALA A 37 6.27 6.12 0.34
CA ALA A 37 5.19 6.81 1.06
C ALA A 37 5.60 8.26 1.37
N GLY A 38 6.88 8.48 1.72
CA GLY A 38 7.43 9.82 1.91
C GLY A 38 7.42 10.65 0.62
N GLU A 39 7.77 10.03 -0.50
CA GLU A 39 7.72 10.69 -1.80
C GLU A 39 6.28 11.08 -2.18
N LEU A 40 5.32 10.22 -1.86
CA LEU A 40 3.90 10.54 -2.05
C LEU A 40 3.52 11.77 -1.21
N LEU A 41 3.94 11.81 0.05
CA LEU A 41 3.71 12.98 0.90
C LEU A 41 4.32 14.23 0.29
N ASN A 42 5.54 14.14 -0.25
CA ASN A 42 6.23 15.27 -0.88
C ASN A 42 5.44 15.88 -2.03
N ALA A 43 4.63 15.08 -2.73
CA ALA A 43 3.78 15.58 -3.80
C ALA A 43 2.76 16.62 -3.30
N PHE A 44 2.43 16.60 -2.02
CA PHE A 44 1.45 17.49 -1.39
C PHE A 44 2.09 18.61 -0.57
N LEU A 45 3.38 18.52 -0.23
CA LEU A 45 4.03 19.50 0.66
C LEU A 45 4.02 20.90 0.05
N TRP A 46 3.67 21.86 0.90
CA TRP A 46 3.61 23.27 0.55
C TRP A 46 2.55 23.60 -0.51
N LYS A 47 1.59 22.68 -0.72
CA LYS A 47 0.51 22.84 -1.70
C LYS A 47 -0.83 22.65 -1.03
N LYS A 48 -1.84 23.33 -1.55
CA LYS A 48 -3.21 23.01 -1.21
C LYS A 48 -3.59 21.70 -1.91
N PRO A 49 -4.50 20.89 -1.35
CA PRO A 49 -4.89 19.63 -1.99
C PRO A 49 -5.31 19.77 -3.45
N GLU A 50 -5.99 20.86 -3.81
CA GLU A 50 -6.46 21.10 -5.18
C GLU A 50 -5.34 21.50 -6.15
N ASP A 51 -4.16 21.87 -5.64
CA ASP A 51 -3.02 22.29 -6.46
C ASP A 51 -2.01 21.19 -6.72
N VAL A 52 -2.25 19.98 -6.24
CA VAL A 52 -1.35 18.85 -6.42
C VAL A 52 -1.36 18.39 -7.89
N LYS A 53 -0.21 17.99 -8.39
CA LYS A 53 -0.08 17.45 -9.75
C LYS A 53 -0.49 15.98 -9.75
N ILE A 54 -1.55 15.66 -10.45
CA ILE A 54 -2.09 14.28 -10.50
C ILE A 54 -1.06 13.30 -11.04
N GLU A 55 -0.26 13.70 -12.02
CA GLU A 55 0.78 12.82 -12.57
C GLU A 55 1.78 12.40 -11.50
N LYS A 56 2.12 13.31 -10.57
CA LYS A 56 3.05 12.99 -9.49
C LYS A 56 2.41 12.04 -8.48
N VAL A 57 1.14 12.27 -8.13
CA VAL A 57 0.40 11.37 -7.23
C VAL A 57 0.32 9.98 -7.83
N ARG A 58 0.00 9.87 -9.12
CA ARG A 58 -0.08 8.57 -9.81
C ARG A 58 1.24 7.83 -9.75
N GLU A 59 2.34 8.51 -10.06
CA GLU A 59 3.67 7.94 -10.08
C GLU A 59 4.07 7.40 -8.70
N GLU A 60 3.94 8.23 -7.67
CA GLU A 60 4.38 7.86 -6.32
C GLU A 60 3.46 6.81 -5.70
N LEU A 61 2.15 6.91 -5.95
CA LEU A 61 1.21 5.91 -5.46
C LEU A 61 1.48 4.54 -6.10
N ALA A 62 1.82 4.53 -7.40
CA ALA A 62 2.16 3.28 -8.09
C ALA A 62 3.39 2.62 -7.45
N ASP A 63 4.42 3.41 -7.09
CA ASP A 63 5.61 2.87 -6.44
C ASP A 63 5.31 2.31 -5.04
N VAL A 64 4.40 2.95 -4.29
CA VAL A 64 3.94 2.41 -3.00
C VAL A 64 3.31 1.03 -3.20
N PHE A 65 2.42 0.89 -4.17
CA PHE A 65 1.80 -0.41 -4.46
C PHE A 65 2.81 -1.44 -4.94
N ASN A 66 3.76 -1.05 -5.79
CA ASN A 66 4.78 -1.97 -6.29
C ASN A 66 5.55 -2.60 -5.14
N TYR A 67 6.01 -1.82 -4.17
CA TYR A 67 6.72 -2.36 -3.01
C TYR A 67 5.80 -3.16 -2.09
N ALA A 68 4.55 -2.76 -1.95
CA ALA A 68 3.58 -3.55 -1.16
C ALA A 68 3.39 -4.94 -1.79
N PHE A 69 3.27 -5.02 -3.11
CA PHE A 69 3.15 -6.31 -3.81
C PHE A 69 4.42 -7.16 -3.66
N LEU A 70 5.60 -6.54 -3.69
CA LEU A 70 6.85 -7.27 -3.49
C LEU A 70 6.95 -7.85 -2.08
N ILE A 71 6.49 -7.12 -1.07
CA ILE A 71 6.44 -7.62 0.30
C ILE A 71 5.48 -8.82 0.39
N ALA A 72 4.30 -8.70 -0.21
CA ALA A 72 3.33 -9.80 -0.23
C ALA A 72 3.92 -11.04 -0.89
N ASP A 73 4.66 -10.85 -1.99
CA ASP A 73 5.35 -11.96 -2.66
C ASP A 73 6.39 -12.61 -1.76
N LYS A 74 7.21 -11.81 -1.08
CA LYS A 74 8.27 -12.33 -0.20
C LYS A 74 7.74 -13.22 0.92
N TYR A 75 6.58 -12.86 1.48
CA TYR A 75 6.00 -13.60 2.60
C TYR A 75 4.86 -14.52 2.16
N ASN A 76 4.70 -14.68 0.85
CA ASN A 76 3.67 -15.55 0.27
C ASN A 76 2.27 -15.23 0.80
N LEU A 77 1.94 -13.95 0.83
CA LEU A 77 0.66 -13.46 1.31
C LEU A 77 -0.30 -13.23 0.14
N ASP A 78 -1.56 -13.58 0.34
CA ASP A 78 -2.64 -13.25 -0.59
C ASP A 78 -3.16 -11.86 -0.22
N ILE A 79 -3.00 -10.90 -1.14
CA ILE A 79 -3.31 -9.50 -0.86
C ILE A 79 -4.80 -9.30 -0.59
N GLU A 80 -5.68 -9.91 -1.38
CA GLU A 80 -7.12 -9.79 -1.18
C GLU A 80 -7.52 -10.34 0.18
N GLU A 81 -7.00 -11.51 0.54
CA GLU A 81 -7.29 -12.15 1.82
C GLU A 81 -6.88 -11.27 3.01
N ILE A 82 -5.64 -10.75 3.00
CA ILE A 82 -5.18 -9.95 4.15
C ILE A 82 -5.92 -8.62 4.24
N MET A 83 -6.31 -8.03 3.11
CA MET A 83 -7.08 -6.80 3.11
C MET A 83 -8.50 -7.04 3.63
N ASP A 84 -9.16 -8.10 3.16
CA ASP A 84 -10.51 -8.47 3.63
C ASP A 84 -10.51 -8.74 5.12
N GLU A 85 -9.52 -9.48 5.61
CA GLU A 85 -9.38 -9.78 7.04
C GLU A 85 -9.23 -8.50 7.85
N LYS A 86 -8.41 -7.58 7.38
CA LYS A 86 -8.17 -6.32 8.09
C LYS A 86 -9.41 -5.43 8.07
N LEU A 87 -10.14 -5.41 6.96
CA LEU A 87 -11.41 -4.67 6.88
C LEU A 87 -12.45 -5.24 7.87
N ARG A 88 -12.49 -6.56 8.01
CA ARG A 88 -13.37 -7.21 8.99
C ARG A 88 -13.02 -6.76 10.42
N ILE A 89 -11.73 -6.79 10.76
CA ILE A 89 -11.24 -6.34 12.07
C ILE A 89 -11.57 -4.87 12.30
N ASN A 90 -11.33 -4.03 11.31
CA ASN A 90 -11.63 -2.61 11.40
C ASN A 90 -13.12 -2.35 11.54
N GLY A 91 -13.96 -3.17 10.89
CA GLY A 91 -15.41 -3.09 11.02
C GLY A 91 -15.89 -3.37 12.43
N GLU A 92 -15.22 -4.26 13.15
CA GLU A 92 -15.53 -4.53 14.56
C GLU A 92 -15.14 -3.36 15.46
N LYS A 93 -14.01 -2.69 15.17
CA LYS A 93 -13.56 -1.51 15.94
C LYS A 93 -14.39 -0.27 15.64
N TYR A 94 -14.87 -0.15 14.42
CA TYR A 94 -15.59 1.02 13.92
C TYR A 94 -16.97 0.61 13.38
N PRO A 95 -17.88 0.11 14.23
CA PRO A 95 -19.22 -0.25 13.74
C PRO A 95 -19.93 0.98 13.18
N VAL A 96 -20.73 0.77 12.12
CA VAL A 96 -21.35 1.86 11.37
C VAL A 96 -22.17 2.78 12.27
N ASP A 97 -22.95 2.22 13.18
CA ASP A 97 -23.83 3.00 14.06
C ASP A 97 -23.06 3.96 15.00
N LYS A 98 -21.80 3.65 15.31
CA LYS A 98 -20.97 4.49 16.18
C LYS A 98 -19.98 5.36 15.42
N ALA A 99 -19.47 4.84 14.29
CA ALA A 99 -18.38 5.49 13.56
C ALA A 99 -18.86 6.46 12.49
N LYS A 100 -20.10 6.29 11.99
CA LYS A 100 -20.60 7.10 10.88
C LYS A 100 -20.64 8.56 11.25
N GLY A 101 -19.99 9.38 10.39
CA GLY A 101 -20.02 10.83 10.56
C GLY A 101 -19.01 11.39 11.57
N THR A 102 -18.11 10.56 12.11
CA THR A 102 -17.07 11.02 13.05
C THR A 102 -15.72 10.43 12.69
N ALA A 103 -14.65 11.13 13.02
CA ALA A 103 -13.28 10.68 12.82
C ALA A 103 -12.62 10.24 14.13
N LYS A 104 -13.39 9.96 15.16
CA LYS A 104 -12.84 9.52 16.45
C LYS A 104 -12.20 8.14 16.37
N LYS A 105 -11.17 7.91 17.18
CA LYS A 105 -10.54 6.61 17.33
C LYS A 105 -11.53 5.61 17.95
N TYR A 106 -11.33 4.32 17.69
CA TYR A 106 -12.25 3.28 18.18
C TYR A 106 -12.43 3.29 19.69
N ASN A 107 -11.39 3.67 20.44
CA ASN A 107 -11.46 3.73 21.89
C ASN A 107 -12.17 4.98 22.42
N GLU A 108 -12.57 5.87 21.54
CA GLU A 108 -13.32 7.09 21.88
C GLU A 108 -14.80 7.00 21.44
N LEU A 109 -15.17 5.92 20.77
CA LEU A 109 -16.54 5.72 20.26
C LEU A 109 -17.51 5.24 21.36
#